data_2a32b9b61fa46e014b25970a048721f7
#
_entry.id   2a32b9b61fa46e014b25970a048721f7
#
_cell.length_a   1.000
_cell.length_b   1.000
_cell.length_c   1.000
_cell.angle_alpha   90.00
_cell.angle_beta   90.00
_cell.angle_gamma   90.00
#
_symmetry.space_group_name_H-M   'P 1'
#
loop_
_entity.id
_entity.type
_entity.pdbx_description
1 polymer ?
#
loop_
_entity_poly.entity_id
_entity_poly.type
_entity_poly.pdbx_seq_one_letter_code
_entity_poly.pdbx_strand_id
1 'polypeptide(L)'
;FHLLEPVDIAALKPDLGASYHHVCFDRLQRYKVVKQADVLLLMTRLPELFTKEEKMQAWNDFEPLCLHDSTLSFASHALFALQNGLREKGIEYLRKALLLDLRDLMHNTGKEGLHLAGMGESWQAACLL
;
A
#
# COMPACT_ATOMS: atom_id res chain seq x y z
N PHE A 1 15.84 -9.53 5.03
CA PHE A 1 14.47 -10.00 4.77
C PHE A 1 14.35 -11.54 4.82
N HIS A 2 15.40 -12.30 4.46
CA HIS A 2 15.41 -13.77 4.52
C HIS A 2 15.38 -14.35 5.95
N LEU A 3 15.80 -13.56 6.94
CA LEU A 3 15.83 -13.98 8.35
C LEU A 3 14.52 -13.67 9.09
N LEU A 4 13.56 -13.03 8.44
CA LEU A 4 12.29 -12.67 9.06
C LEU A 4 11.31 -13.85 8.99
N GLU A 5 10.46 -13.96 10.00
CA GLU A 5 9.45 -14.99 10.09
C GLU A 5 8.31 -14.74 9.11
N PRO A 6 7.87 -15.74 8.33
CA PRO A 6 6.64 -15.63 7.55
C PRO A 6 5.44 -15.51 8.49
N VAL A 7 4.40 -14.79 8.05
CA VAL A 7 3.17 -14.64 8.82
C VAL A 7 1.97 -14.59 7.88
N ASP A 8 0.84 -15.09 8.33
CA ASP A 8 -0.44 -14.88 7.66
C ASP A 8 -0.91 -13.44 7.92
N ILE A 9 -0.93 -12.63 6.86
CA ILE A 9 -1.35 -11.22 6.91
C ILE A 9 -2.79 -11.09 7.38
N ALA A 10 -3.69 -11.99 6.97
CA ALA A 10 -5.09 -11.95 7.38
C ALA A 10 -5.27 -12.21 8.87
N ALA A 11 -4.45 -13.10 9.45
CA ALA A 11 -4.44 -13.34 10.90
C ALA A 11 -3.81 -12.17 11.67
N LEU A 12 -2.77 -11.53 11.09
CA LEU A 12 -2.10 -10.39 11.70
C LEU A 12 -2.97 -9.13 11.67
N LYS A 13 -3.73 -8.95 10.60
CA LYS A 13 -4.53 -7.76 10.33
C LYS A 13 -5.93 -8.16 9.84
N PRO A 14 -6.84 -8.47 10.79
CA PRO A 14 -8.18 -8.98 10.44
C PRO A 14 -9.10 -7.92 9.81
N ASP A 15 -8.75 -6.64 9.91
CA ASP A 15 -9.49 -5.52 9.31
C ASP A 15 -8.54 -4.56 8.57
N LEU A 16 -9.07 -3.48 7.99
CA LEU A 16 -8.29 -2.44 7.30
C LEU A 16 -7.62 -1.43 8.26
N GLY A 17 -7.87 -1.53 9.56
CA GLY A 17 -7.20 -0.72 10.57
C GLY A 17 -5.69 -1.01 10.62
N ALA A 18 -4.92 -0.15 11.30
CA ALA A 18 -3.48 -0.34 11.39
C ALA A 18 -3.13 -1.62 12.17
N SER A 19 -2.18 -2.40 11.63
CA SER A 19 -1.78 -3.68 12.23
C SER A 19 -1.18 -3.54 13.64
N TYR A 20 -0.60 -2.38 13.97
CA TYR A 20 -0.10 -2.12 15.34
C TYR A 20 -1.21 -2.01 16.39
N HIS A 21 -2.48 -1.93 16.00
CA HIS A 21 -3.61 -2.07 16.91
C HIS A 21 -3.81 -3.53 17.37
N HIS A 22 -3.34 -4.50 16.59
CA HIS A 22 -3.47 -5.93 16.87
C HIS A 22 -2.15 -6.53 17.39
N VAL A 23 -1.03 -6.07 16.86
CA VAL A 23 0.31 -6.53 17.23
C VAL A 23 1.20 -5.31 17.45
N CYS A 24 1.90 -5.24 18.59
CA CYS A 24 2.75 -4.08 18.87
C CYS A 24 3.84 -3.91 17.79
N PHE A 25 4.20 -2.66 17.51
CA PHE A 25 5.11 -2.28 16.42
C PHE A 25 6.46 -3.03 16.48
N ASP A 26 7.04 -3.20 17.65
CA ASP A 26 8.31 -3.91 17.84
C ASP A 26 8.23 -5.39 17.44
N ARG A 27 7.06 -6.00 17.59
CA ARG A 27 6.83 -7.38 17.15
C ARG A 27 6.72 -7.50 15.64
N LEU A 28 6.13 -6.49 14.97
CA LEU A 28 5.98 -6.48 13.51
C LEU A 28 7.34 -6.58 12.79
N GLN A 29 8.40 -6.04 13.38
CA GLN A 29 9.75 -6.08 12.81
C GLN A 29 10.33 -7.50 12.69
N ARG A 30 9.75 -8.49 13.35
CA ARG A 30 10.18 -9.90 13.26
C ARG A 30 9.62 -10.61 12.04
N TYR A 31 8.54 -10.10 11.49
CA TYR A 31 7.81 -10.75 10.41
C TYR A 31 8.23 -10.25 9.03
N LYS A 32 8.08 -11.14 8.06
CA LYS A 32 8.30 -10.84 6.65
C LYS A 32 7.10 -10.07 6.09
N VAL A 33 6.98 -8.81 6.48
CA VAL A 33 5.92 -7.88 6.05
C VAL A 33 6.51 -6.52 5.72
N VAL A 34 5.80 -5.73 4.93
CA VAL A 34 6.11 -4.32 4.66
C VAL A 34 4.93 -3.44 5.11
N LYS A 35 5.24 -2.32 5.71
CA LYS A 35 4.24 -1.41 6.26
C LYS A 35 3.39 -0.78 5.16
N GLN A 36 4.03 -0.35 4.10
CA GLN A 36 3.46 0.45 3.00
C GLN A 36 4.25 0.24 1.71
N ALA A 37 3.89 0.95 0.64
CA ALA A 37 4.39 0.77 -0.72
C ALA A 37 5.79 1.36 -1.00
N ASP A 38 6.73 1.40 -0.05
CA ASP A 38 7.99 2.17 -0.20
C ASP A 38 8.77 1.80 -1.48
N VAL A 39 8.97 0.50 -1.75
CA VAL A 39 9.69 0.03 -2.94
C VAL A 39 8.92 0.37 -4.21
N LEU A 40 7.61 0.11 -4.23
CA LEU A 40 6.76 0.40 -5.39
C LEU A 40 6.67 1.90 -5.66
N LEU A 41 6.62 2.72 -4.60
CA LEU A 41 6.61 4.18 -4.70
C LEU A 41 7.93 4.71 -5.28
N LEU A 42 9.08 4.17 -4.86
CA LEU A 42 10.38 4.52 -5.46
C LEU A 42 10.38 4.26 -6.97
N MET A 43 9.92 3.08 -7.39
CA MET A 43 9.86 2.70 -8.80
C MET A 43 8.83 3.52 -9.59
N THR A 44 7.80 4.03 -8.93
CA THR A 44 6.80 4.95 -9.51
C THR A 44 7.38 6.34 -9.75
N ARG A 45 8.22 6.83 -8.82
CA ARG A 45 8.81 8.18 -8.88
C ARG A 45 10.04 8.28 -9.78
N LEU A 46 10.76 7.17 -9.94
CA LEU A 46 11.98 7.09 -10.76
C LEU A 46 11.86 5.93 -11.76
N PRO A 47 10.84 5.96 -12.63
CA PRO A 47 10.49 4.81 -13.46
C PRO A 47 11.58 4.44 -14.48
N GLU A 48 12.43 5.40 -14.85
CA GLU A 48 13.52 5.22 -15.80
C GLU A 48 14.71 4.42 -15.24
N LEU A 49 14.79 4.27 -13.93
CA LEU A 49 15.86 3.51 -13.28
C LEU A 49 15.61 2.00 -13.21
N PHE A 50 14.41 1.56 -13.58
CA PHE A 50 13.98 0.18 -13.40
C PHE A 50 13.36 -0.39 -14.68
N THR A 51 13.74 -1.61 -15.03
CA THR A 51 13.12 -2.34 -16.12
C THR A 51 11.69 -2.76 -15.78
N LYS A 52 10.95 -3.16 -16.81
CA LYS A 52 9.58 -3.68 -16.60
C LYS A 52 9.60 -4.96 -15.76
N GLU A 53 10.56 -5.82 -15.99
CA GLU A 53 10.76 -7.08 -15.30
C GLU A 53 11.02 -6.85 -13.80
N GLU A 54 11.90 -5.91 -13.46
CA GLU A 54 12.19 -5.54 -12.07
C GLU A 54 10.96 -4.97 -11.36
N LYS A 55 10.18 -4.13 -12.04
CA LYS A 55 8.93 -3.59 -11.51
C LYS A 55 7.90 -4.70 -11.22
N MET A 56 7.74 -5.64 -12.15
CA MET A 56 6.81 -6.75 -11.97
C MET A 56 7.27 -7.71 -10.89
N GLN A 57 8.58 -7.96 -10.79
CA GLN A 57 9.14 -8.77 -9.70
C GLN A 57 8.90 -8.10 -8.35
N ALA A 58 9.15 -6.80 -8.23
CA ALA A 58 8.89 -6.03 -7.01
C ALA A 58 7.40 -6.06 -6.61
N TRP A 59 6.49 -5.95 -7.58
CA TRP A 59 5.06 -6.09 -7.31
C TRP A 59 4.75 -7.46 -6.70
N ASN A 60 5.21 -8.54 -7.34
CA ASN A 60 4.95 -9.91 -6.87
C ASN A 60 5.58 -10.19 -5.49
N ASP A 61 6.71 -9.57 -5.19
CA ASP A 61 7.42 -9.79 -3.92
C ASP A 61 6.84 -8.96 -2.75
N PHE A 62 6.36 -7.75 -3.00
CA PHE A 62 6.01 -6.80 -1.94
C PHE A 62 4.51 -6.55 -1.76
N GLU A 63 3.70 -6.60 -2.84
CA GLU A 63 2.26 -6.38 -2.71
C GLU A 63 1.59 -7.39 -1.75
N PRO A 64 1.86 -8.71 -1.87
CA PRO A 64 1.24 -9.70 -0.98
C PRO A 64 1.66 -9.58 0.49
N LEU A 65 2.78 -8.90 0.76
CA LEU A 65 3.33 -8.73 2.10
C LEU A 65 3.00 -7.37 2.72
N CYS A 66 2.25 -6.53 2.00
CA CYS A 66 1.96 -5.18 2.45
C CYS A 66 0.81 -5.14 3.47
N LEU A 67 1.08 -4.53 4.62
CA LEU A 67 0.10 -4.34 5.67
C LEU A 67 -0.86 -3.17 5.41
N HIS A 68 -0.52 -2.28 4.48
CA HIS A 68 -1.27 -1.05 4.22
C HIS A 68 -1.52 -0.20 5.48
N ASP A 69 -0.50 -0.08 6.33
CA ASP A 69 -0.56 0.69 7.60
C ASP A 69 -0.27 2.18 7.40
N SER A 70 -0.46 2.68 6.21
CA SER A 70 -0.29 4.08 5.85
C SER A 70 -1.44 4.51 4.95
N THR A 71 -1.94 5.70 5.18
CA THR A 71 -3.01 6.32 4.38
C THR A 71 -2.59 6.59 2.92
N LEU A 72 -1.29 6.57 2.63
CA LEU A 72 -0.73 6.65 1.27
C LEU A 72 -0.72 5.30 0.55
N SER A 73 -0.76 4.19 1.29
CA SER A 73 -0.43 2.87 0.73
C SER A 73 -1.33 2.46 -0.43
N PHE A 74 -2.64 2.64 -0.32
CA PHE A 74 -3.56 2.27 -1.40
C PHE A 74 -3.38 3.13 -2.64
N ALA A 75 -3.16 4.44 -2.49
CA ALA A 75 -2.94 5.35 -3.60
C ALA A 75 -1.63 5.01 -4.34
N SER A 76 -0.55 4.74 -3.60
CA SER A 76 0.74 4.34 -4.18
C SER A 76 0.66 3.02 -4.94
N HIS A 77 -0.07 2.02 -4.39
CA HIS A 77 -0.30 0.76 -5.10
C HIS A 77 -1.15 0.96 -6.36
N ALA A 78 -2.19 1.81 -6.29
CA ALA A 78 -3.01 2.14 -7.46
C ALA A 78 -2.17 2.78 -8.57
N LEU A 79 -1.37 3.78 -8.22
CA LEU A 79 -0.54 4.51 -9.16
C LEU A 79 0.48 3.58 -9.82
N PHE A 80 1.21 2.79 -9.03
CA PHE A 80 2.15 1.81 -9.56
C PHE A 80 1.48 0.80 -10.51
N ALA A 81 0.37 0.23 -10.09
CA ALA A 81 -0.35 -0.79 -10.85
C ALA A 81 -0.85 -0.24 -12.20
N LEU A 82 -1.43 0.96 -12.23
CA LEU A 82 -1.91 1.61 -13.45
C LEU A 82 -0.76 1.96 -14.40
N GLN A 83 0.35 2.49 -13.88
CA GLN A 83 1.54 2.78 -14.70
C GLN A 83 2.14 1.54 -15.35
N ASN A 84 2.00 0.38 -14.72
CA ASN A 84 2.59 -0.87 -15.20
C ASN A 84 1.58 -1.82 -15.88
N GLY A 85 0.38 -1.35 -16.20
CA GLY A 85 -0.62 -2.11 -16.95
C GLY A 85 -1.43 -3.12 -16.13
N LEU A 86 -1.32 -3.11 -14.80
CA LEU A 86 -2.12 -3.94 -13.89
C LEU A 86 -3.47 -3.27 -13.61
N ARG A 87 -4.27 -3.04 -14.66
CA ARG A 87 -5.45 -2.18 -14.63
C ARG A 87 -6.47 -2.60 -13.56
N GLU A 88 -6.80 -3.87 -13.46
CA GLU A 88 -7.80 -4.37 -12.49
C GLU A 88 -7.35 -4.09 -11.05
N LYS A 89 -6.10 -4.42 -10.72
CA LYS A 89 -5.50 -4.13 -9.42
C LYS A 89 -5.42 -2.63 -9.14
N GLY A 90 -5.05 -1.85 -10.14
CA GLY A 90 -5.00 -0.40 -10.04
C GLY A 90 -6.37 0.20 -9.70
N ILE A 91 -7.44 -0.25 -10.33
CA ILE A 91 -8.82 0.18 -10.03
C ILE A 91 -9.26 -0.27 -8.64
N GLU A 92 -8.93 -1.51 -8.24
CA GLU A 92 -9.23 -2.02 -6.89
C GLU A 92 -8.62 -1.13 -5.82
N TYR A 93 -7.31 -0.84 -5.93
CA TYR A 93 -6.59 0.00 -4.97
C TYR A 93 -7.03 1.47 -5.01
N LEU A 94 -7.29 2.01 -6.20
CA LEU A 94 -7.80 3.38 -6.33
C LEU A 94 -9.15 3.54 -5.63
N ARG A 95 -10.05 2.55 -5.77
CA ARG A 95 -11.34 2.56 -5.07
C ARG A 95 -11.15 2.59 -3.55
N LYS A 96 -10.23 1.81 -3.00
CA LYS A 96 -9.89 1.84 -1.57
C LYS A 96 -9.33 3.19 -1.15
N ALA A 97 -8.42 3.77 -1.95
CA ALA A 97 -7.81 5.07 -1.69
C ALA A 97 -8.84 6.21 -1.68
N LEU A 98 -9.76 6.25 -2.65
CA LEU A 98 -10.82 7.25 -2.73
C LEU A 98 -11.84 7.14 -1.59
N LEU A 99 -12.06 5.95 -1.06
CA LEU A 99 -12.99 5.72 0.04
C LEU A 99 -12.34 5.79 1.42
N LEU A 100 -11.02 5.98 1.50
CA LEU A 100 -10.26 5.90 2.73
C LEU A 100 -10.84 6.81 3.82
N ASP A 101 -10.91 8.11 3.55
CA ASP A 101 -11.44 9.10 4.49
C ASP A 101 -12.96 9.13 4.53
N LEU A 102 -13.62 8.91 3.39
CA LEU A 102 -15.08 8.93 3.30
C LEU A 102 -15.75 7.82 4.13
N ARG A 103 -15.06 6.71 4.32
CA ARG A 103 -15.54 5.55 5.09
C ARG A 103 -14.70 5.27 6.33
N ASP A 104 -13.77 6.16 6.65
CA ASP A 104 -12.84 6.01 7.77
C ASP A 104 -12.21 4.61 7.84
N LEU A 105 -11.70 4.12 6.70
CA LEU A 105 -11.23 2.74 6.56
C LEU A 105 -10.08 2.39 7.51
N MET A 106 -9.33 3.37 7.98
CA MET A 106 -8.22 3.19 8.93
C MET A 106 -8.58 3.62 10.36
N HIS A 107 -9.84 4.01 10.60
CA HIS A 107 -10.34 4.42 11.91
C HIS A 107 -9.57 5.58 12.55
N ASN A 108 -9.08 6.51 11.74
CA ASN A 108 -8.28 7.63 12.20
C ASN A 108 -8.69 9.00 11.63
N THR A 109 -9.56 9.06 10.64
CA THR A 109 -9.99 10.31 10.00
C THR A 109 -10.58 11.32 10.98
N GLY A 110 -11.34 10.84 11.96
CA GLY A 110 -11.93 11.69 13.00
C GLY A 110 -10.90 12.36 13.93
N LYS A 111 -9.72 11.76 14.10
CA LYS A 111 -8.64 12.29 14.96
C LYS A 111 -7.60 13.09 14.18
N GLU A 112 -7.23 12.59 13.01
CA GLU A 112 -6.12 13.11 12.21
C GLU A 112 -6.59 14.06 11.10
N GLY A 113 -7.89 14.04 10.79
CA GLY A 113 -8.47 14.83 9.70
C GLY A 113 -8.30 14.13 8.34
N LEU A 114 -8.51 14.89 7.25
CA LEU A 114 -8.40 14.38 5.90
C LEU A 114 -6.93 14.17 5.49
N HIS A 115 -6.66 13.03 4.84
CA HIS A 115 -5.31 12.65 4.42
C HIS A 115 -4.97 13.20 3.03
N LEU A 116 -4.65 14.51 2.97
CA LEU A 116 -4.45 15.26 1.71
C LEU A 116 -3.41 14.64 0.77
N ALA A 117 -2.33 14.07 1.31
CA ALA A 117 -1.31 13.42 0.49
C ALA A 117 -1.86 12.18 -0.24
N GLY A 118 -2.66 11.36 0.45
CA GLY A 118 -3.35 10.22 -0.16
C GLY A 118 -4.36 10.64 -1.23
N MET A 119 -5.09 11.74 -0.99
CA MET A 119 -6.00 12.32 -1.98
C MET A 119 -5.26 12.80 -3.22
N GLY A 120 -4.14 13.50 -3.07
CA GLY A 120 -3.31 13.98 -4.18
C GLY A 120 -2.74 12.85 -5.02
N GLU A 121 -2.28 11.77 -4.39
CA GLU A 121 -1.78 10.60 -5.11
C GLU A 121 -2.91 9.80 -5.78
N SER A 122 -4.09 9.72 -5.14
CA SER A 122 -5.29 9.15 -5.76
C SER A 122 -5.71 9.90 -7.01
N TRP A 123 -5.60 11.22 -7.01
CA TRP A 123 -5.81 12.04 -8.20
C TRP A 123 -4.83 11.68 -9.32
N GLN A 124 -3.53 11.56 -9.02
CA GLN A 124 -2.55 11.15 -10.02
C GLN A 124 -2.88 9.76 -10.61
N ALA A 125 -3.29 8.81 -9.77
CA ALA A 125 -3.69 7.49 -10.24
C ALA A 125 -4.95 7.54 -11.11
N ALA A 126 -5.94 8.35 -10.75
CA ALA A 126 -7.16 8.52 -11.54
C ALA A 126 -6.90 9.09 -12.92
N CYS A 127 -5.88 9.95 -13.08
CA CYS A 127 -5.49 10.49 -14.38
C CYS A 127 -4.89 9.45 -15.35
N LEU A 128 -4.62 8.23 -14.89
CA LEU A 128 -4.11 7.13 -15.71
C LEU A 128 -5.21 6.16 -16.19
N LEU A 129 -6.47 6.38 -15.81
CA LEU A 129 -7.61 5.55 -16.24
C LEU A 129 -8.06 5.87 -17.66
#